data_583da648a06e22bacea3e698f1d0db1e
#
_entry.id   583da648a06e22bacea3e698f1d0db1e
#
_cell.length_a   1.000
_cell.length_b   1.000
_cell.length_c   1.000
_cell.angle_alpha   90.00
_cell.angle_beta   90.00
_cell.angle_gamma   90.00
#
_symmetry.space_group_name_H-M   'P 1'
#
loop_
_entity.id
_entity.type
_entity.pdbx_description
1 polymer ?
#
loop_
_entity_poly.entity_id
_entity_poly.type
_entity_poly.pdbx_seq_one_letter_code
_entity_poly.pdbx_strand_id
1 'polypeptide(L)'
;NGRRVAIEPEFAFQAKEAGLDMVYLQFDGTTNESNAHRHITNLFDVREVAIDNLAAAGIRITPVVTVINGVNNHQVGPIFDFCLAHHDKMGGPAFQPVSFTGRDEEVTDEARLRQRYTTSHLAHDLARYYDGRIDPYRDWYPLGSATALAALADHMKGPEADFGQLSCGCHPNCGAATMMVANAGTGQWATVMSFFDLE
;
A
#
# COMPACT_ATOMS: atom_id res chain seq x y z
N ASN A 1 -4.24 -12.20 -6.26
CA ASN A 1 -5.40 -11.55 -6.88
C ASN A 1 -6.72 -11.69 -6.10
N GLY A 2 -6.78 -12.50 -5.03
CA GLY A 2 -7.92 -12.62 -4.11
C GLY A 2 -9.16 -13.39 -4.62
N ARG A 3 -9.21 -13.81 -5.88
CA ARG A 3 -10.42 -14.44 -6.45
C ARG A 3 -10.83 -15.72 -5.72
N ARG A 4 -9.88 -16.61 -5.41
CA ARG A 4 -10.19 -17.85 -4.72
C ARG A 4 -10.72 -17.59 -3.31
N VAL A 5 -10.09 -16.68 -2.59
CA VAL A 5 -10.53 -16.28 -1.24
C VAL A 5 -11.94 -15.69 -1.25
N ALA A 6 -12.31 -14.94 -2.29
CA ALA A 6 -13.64 -14.37 -2.42
C ALA A 6 -14.72 -15.45 -2.69
N ILE A 7 -14.38 -16.50 -3.46
CA ILE A 7 -15.33 -17.56 -3.86
C ILE A 7 -15.40 -18.67 -2.80
N GLU A 8 -14.29 -18.96 -2.14
CA GLU A 8 -14.10 -20.03 -1.16
C GLU A 8 -13.65 -19.43 0.17
N PRO A 9 -14.54 -18.90 1.03
CA PRO A 9 -14.16 -18.28 2.30
C PRO A 9 -13.31 -19.19 3.20
N GLU A 10 -13.61 -20.48 3.22
CA GLU A 10 -12.88 -21.49 3.99
C GLU A 10 -11.41 -21.57 3.63
N PHE A 11 -11.05 -21.18 2.40
CA PHE A 11 -9.64 -21.15 1.97
C PHE A 11 -8.81 -20.15 2.78
N ALA A 12 -9.39 -19.03 3.22
CA ALA A 12 -8.71 -18.07 4.09
C ALA A 12 -8.39 -18.70 5.46
N PHE A 13 -9.34 -19.41 6.06
CA PHE A 13 -9.14 -20.08 7.34
C PHE A 13 -8.11 -21.21 7.25
N GLN A 14 -8.17 -22.04 6.20
CA GLN A 14 -7.17 -23.08 5.94
C GLN A 14 -5.76 -22.49 5.76
N ALA A 15 -5.65 -21.36 5.05
CA ALA A 15 -4.39 -20.66 4.88
C ALA A 15 -3.85 -20.12 6.22
N LYS A 16 -4.71 -19.60 7.09
CA LYS A 16 -4.34 -19.17 8.43
C LYS A 16 -3.85 -20.33 9.30
N GLU A 17 -4.56 -21.45 9.29
CA GLU A 17 -4.15 -22.68 9.99
C GLU A 17 -2.80 -23.20 9.49
N ALA A 18 -2.51 -23.05 8.18
CA ALA A 18 -1.22 -23.39 7.60
C ALA A 18 -0.09 -22.37 7.90
N GLY A 19 -0.37 -21.33 8.71
CA GLY A 19 0.63 -20.35 9.17
C GLY A 19 0.71 -19.08 8.34
N LEU A 20 -0.27 -18.78 7.48
CA LEU A 20 -0.29 -17.52 6.72
C LEU A 20 -0.74 -16.37 7.64
N ASP A 21 0.15 -15.41 7.86
CA ASP A 21 -0.12 -14.25 8.71
C ASP A 21 -0.47 -12.99 7.94
N MET A 22 0.06 -12.82 6.74
CA MET A 22 -0.14 -11.61 5.95
C MET A 22 -0.22 -11.93 4.46
N VAL A 23 -1.02 -11.16 3.74
CA VAL A 23 -1.10 -11.20 2.27
C VAL A 23 -0.83 -9.83 1.66
N TYR A 24 -0.13 -9.83 0.54
CA TYR A 24 -0.12 -8.72 -0.40
C TYR A 24 -1.27 -8.92 -1.38
N LEU A 25 -2.34 -8.12 -1.23
CA LEU A 25 -3.52 -8.20 -2.08
C LEU A 25 -3.49 -7.12 -3.15
N GLN A 26 -3.49 -7.51 -4.41
CA GLN A 26 -3.54 -6.55 -5.51
C GLN A 26 -4.82 -5.70 -5.45
N PHE A 27 -4.68 -4.35 -5.51
CA PHE A 27 -5.79 -3.42 -5.32
C PHE A 27 -5.55 -2.13 -6.12
N ASP A 28 -5.81 -2.15 -7.43
CA ASP A 28 -5.40 -1.08 -8.35
C ASP A 28 -6.41 0.07 -8.48
N GLY A 29 -7.51 0.03 -7.74
CA GLY A 29 -8.52 1.10 -7.71
C GLY A 29 -9.72 0.73 -6.85
N THR A 30 -10.49 1.75 -6.48
CA THR A 30 -11.66 1.69 -5.57
C THR A 30 -12.99 1.55 -6.29
N THR A 31 -12.99 1.30 -7.59
CA THR A 31 -14.18 1.03 -8.40
C THR A 31 -13.91 -0.05 -9.43
N ASN A 32 -14.96 -0.67 -9.97
CA ASN A 32 -14.79 -1.62 -11.07
C ASN A 32 -14.22 -0.96 -12.33
N GLU A 33 -14.58 0.30 -12.60
CA GLU A 33 -14.09 1.07 -13.74
C GLU A 33 -12.58 1.33 -13.66
N SER A 34 -12.08 1.73 -12.47
CA SER A 34 -10.65 1.96 -12.26
C SER A 34 -9.80 0.69 -12.40
N ASN A 35 -10.43 -0.48 -12.31
CA ASN A 35 -9.82 -1.79 -12.52
C ASN A 35 -10.02 -2.36 -13.95
N ALA A 36 -10.65 -1.63 -14.87
CA ALA A 36 -11.00 -2.13 -16.22
C ALA A 36 -9.78 -2.60 -17.03
N HIS A 37 -8.60 -1.99 -16.81
CA HIS A 37 -7.34 -2.40 -17.43
C HIS A 37 -6.91 -3.84 -17.09
N ARG A 38 -7.53 -4.46 -16.07
CA ARG A 38 -7.31 -5.87 -15.69
C ARG A 38 -8.24 -6.84 -16.42
N HIS A 39 -9.11 -6.35 -17.31
CA HIS A 39 -10.05 -7.16 -18.10
C HIS A 39 -11.00 -8.04 -17.27
N ILE A 40 -11.36 -7.58 -16.07
CA ILE A 40 -12.33 -8.22 -15.16
C ILE A 40 -13.33 -7.15 -14.73
N THR A 41 -14.59 -7.33 -15.06
CA THR A 41 -15.64 -6.31 -14.95
C THR A 41 -16.08 -5.99 -13.52
N ASN A 42 -15.93 -6.94 -12.59
CA ASN A 42 -16.36 -6.82 -11.19
C ASN A 42 -15.18 -7.00 -10.21
N LEU A 43 -14.01 -6.53 -10.59
CA LEU A 43 -12.80 -6.84 -9.83
C LEU A 43 -12.77 -6.16 -8.46
N PHE A 44 -13.32 -4.96 -8.34
CA PHE A 44 -13.41 -4.27 -7.05
C PHE A 44 -14.31 -5.03 -6.08
N ASP A 45 -15.52 -5.44 -6.51
CA ASP A 45 -16.45 -6.21 -5.66
C ASP A 45 -15.81 -7.52 -5.17
N VAL A 46 -15.09 -8.20 -6.05
CA VAL A 46 -14.33 -9.41 -5.69
C VAL A 46 -13.26 -9.12 -4.63
N ARG A 47 -12.62 -7.95 -4.70
CA ARG A 47 -11.61 -7.53 -3.72
C ARG A 47 -12.23 -7.23 -2.35
N GLU A 48 -13.37 -6.56 -2.30
CA GLU A 48 -14.07 -6.30 -1.04
C GLU A 48 -14.42 -7.61 -0.32
N VAL A 49 -15.01 -8.57 -1.04
CA VAL A 49 -15.31 -9.89 -0.46
C VAL A 49 -14.05 -10.62 -0.01
N ALA A 50 -12.96 -10.54 -0.78
CA ALA A 50 -11.69 -11.16 -0.38
C ALA A 50 -11.09 -10.50 0.88
N ILE A 51 -11.19 -9.18 1.01
CA ILE A 51 -10.76 -8.43 2.19
C ILE A 51 -11.54 -8.88 3.41
N ASP A 52 -12.87 -8.98 3.32
CA ASP A 52 -13.71 -9.41 4.42
C ASP A 52 -13.39 -10.84 4.87
N ASN A 53 -13.22 -11.77 3.95
CA ASN A 53 -12.88 -13.17 4.25
C ASN A 53 -11.48 -13.31 4.88
N LEU A 54 -10.49 -12.55 4.39
CA LEU A 54 -9.15 -12.54 4.96
C LEU A 54 -9.14 -11.95 6.37
N ALA A 55 -9.82 -10.83 6.57
CA ALA A 55 -9.94 -10.20 7.88
C ALA A 55 -10.66 -11.10 8.88
N ALA A 56 -11.76 -11.77 8.47
CA ALA A 56 -12.46 -12.74 9.31
C ALA A 56 -11.58 -13.92 9.73
N ALA A 57 -10.64 -14.35 8.87
CA ALA A 57 -9.66 -15.38 9.20
C ALA A 57 -8.48 -14.86 10.03
N GLY A 58 -8.42 -13.56 10.38
CA GLY A 58 -7.31 -12.97 11.14
C GLY A 58 -6.01 -12.87 10.33
N ILE A 59 -6.10 -12.77 9.01
CA ILE A 59 -4.95 -12.57 8.12
C ILE A 59 -4.80 -11.07 7.85
N ARG A 60 -3.62 -10.52 8.12
CA ARG A 60 -3.30 -9.12 7.83
C ARG A 60 -3.23 -8.88 6.31
N ILE A 61 -3.71 -7.73 5.87
CA ILE A 61 -3.78 -7.39 4.45
C ILE A 61 -2.95 -6.13 4.19
N THR A 62 -2.08 -6.20 3.19
CA THR A 62 -1.42 -5.02 2.61
C THR A 62 -1.92 -4.88 1.16
N PRO A 63 -2.71 -3.85 0.84
CA PRO A 63 -3.10 -3.59 -0.54
C PRO A 63 -1.87 -3.23 -1.39
N VAL A 64 -1.71 -3.90 -2.52
CA VAL A 64 -0.60 -3.64 -3.45
C VAL A 64 -1.17 -3.04 -4.74
N VAL A 65 -0.66 -1.90 -5.11
CA VAL A 65 -1.17 -1.09 -6.21
C VAL A 65 -0.09 -0.91 -7.26
N THR A 66 -0.31 -1.43 -8.46
CA THR A 66 0.55 -1.08 -9.60
C THR A 66 0.03 0.23 -10.20
N VAL A 67 0.82 1.31 -10.07
CA VAL A 67 0.41 2.64 -10.55
C VAL A 67 0.97 2.90 -11.94
N ILE A 68 0.06 3.24 -12.86
CA ILE A 68 0.35 3.57 -14.26
C ILE A 68 -0.15 4.98 -14.52
N ASN A 69 0.74 5.86 -14.96
CA ASN A 69 0.38 7.24 -15.28
C ASN A 69 -0.66 7.31 -16.42
N GLY A 70 -1.70 8.10 -16.23
CA GLY A 70 -2.80 8.26 -17.18
C GLY A 70 -3.79 7.08 -17.21
N VAL A 71 -3.59 6.03 -16.37
CA VAL A 71 -4.51 4.90 -16.24
C VAL A 71 -5.20 4.90 -14.87
N ASN A 72 -4.44 4.74 -13.80
CA ASN A 72 -4.99 4.66 -12.45
C ASN A 72 -4.26 5.55 -11.42
N ASN A 73 -3.35 6.41 -11.82
CA ASN A 73 -2.67 7.32 -10.89
C ASN A 73 -3.64 8.28 -10.18
N HIS A 74 -4.81 8.57 -10.75
CA HIS A 74 -5.89 9.31 -10.08
C HIS A 74 -6.52 8.54 -8.91
N GLN A 75 -6.24 7.25 -8.77
CA GLN A 75 -6.75 6.40 -7.70
C GLN A 75 -5.86 6.37 -6.45
N VAL A 76 -4.66 6.97 -6.48
CA VAL A 76 -3.74 6.88 -5.33
C VAL A 76 -4.32 7.49 -4.05
N GLY A 77 -4.98 8.63 -4.13
CA GLY A 77 -5.70 9.24 -3.00
C GLY A 77 -6.90 8.41 -2.56
N PRO A 78 -7.87 8.10 -3.44
CA PRO A 78 -9.01 7.24 -3.09
C PRO A 78 -8.63 5.90 -2.48
N ILE A 79 -7.58 5.23 -2.98
CA ILE A 79 -7.08 3.97 -2.38
C ILE A 79 -6.55 4.21 -0.96
N PHE A 80 -5.85 5.32 -0.76
CA PHE A 80 -5.35 5.67 0.57
C PHE A 80 -6.50 5.92 1.55
N ASP A 81 -7.53 6.68 1.14
CA ASP A 81 -8.75 6.91 1.94
C ASP A 81 -9.47 5.59 2.25
N PHE A 82 -9.55 4.68 1.26
CA PHE A 82 -10.13 3.35 1.47
C PHE A 82 -9.37 2.57 2.55
N CYS A 83 -8.04 2.58 2.52
CA CYS A 83 -7.22 1.93 3.55
C CYS A 83 -7.43 2.57 4.94
N LEU A 84 -7.53 3.90 5.01
CA LEU A 84 -7.83 4.60 6.27
C LEU A 84 -9.20 4.23 6.83
N ALA A 85 -10.22 4.16 5.97
CA ALA A 85 -11.57 3.78 6.37
C ALA A 85 -11.69 2.32 6.84
N HIS A 86 -10.80 1.44 6.37
CA HIS A 86 -10.78 0.00 6.68
C HIS A 86 -9.52 -0.42 7.45
N HIS A 87 -8.96 0.49 8.27
CA HIS A 87 -7.73 0.25 9.02
C HIS A 87 -7.83 -0.90 10.04
N ASP A 88 -9.04 -1.31 10.40
CA ASP A 88 -9.36 -2.48 11.22
C ASP A 88 -9.10 -3.82 10.48
N LYS A 89 -9.13 -3.81 9.13
CA LYS A 89 -8.97 -4.99 8.27
C LYS A 89 -7.62 -5.03 7.55
N MET A 90 -7.03 -3.87 7.28
CA MET A 90 -5.82 -3.76 6.46
C MET A 90 -4.86 -2.68 6.93
N GLY A 91 -3.61 -2.82 6.50
CA GLY A 91 -2.58 -1.79 6.65
C GLY A 91 -2.61 -0.74 5.55
N GLY A 92 -1.62 0.14 5.54
CA GLY A 92 -1.42 1.10 4.47
C GLY A 92 -1.12 0.44 3.12
N PRO A 93 -1.41 1.12 2.00
CA PRO A 93 -1.17 0.59 0.66
C PRO A 93 0.32 0.61 0.30
N ALA A 94 0.76 -0.42 -0.43
CA ALA A 94 2.07 -0.51 -1.06
C ALA A 94 1.92 -0.11 -2.54
N PHE A 95 2.23 1.13 -2.87
CA PHE A 95 2.21 1.61 -4.24
C PHE A 95 3.49 1.20 -4.98
N GLN A 96 3.32 0.56 -6.11
CA GLN A 96 4.41 0.11 -6.97
C GLN A 96 4.32 0.85 -8.31
N PRO A 97 5.28 1.74 -8.63
CA PRO A 97 5.36 2.29 -9.97
C PRO A 97 5.49 1.19 -11.01
N VAL A 98 4.78 1.34 -12.12
CA VAL A 98 4.82 0.36 -13.22
C VAL A 98 6.23 0.14 -13.73
N SER A 99 6.60 -1.13 -13.92
CA SER A 99 7.83 -1.53 -14.61
C SER A 99 7.46 -2.19 -15.93
N PHE A 100 7.97 -1.64 -17.03
CA PHE A 100 7.73 -2.14 -18.40
C PHE A 100 8.72 -3.26 -18.72
N THR A 101 8.48 -4.43 -18.15
CA THR A 101 9.33 -5.62 -18.30
C THR A 101 8.47 -6.85 -18.59
N GLY A 102 9.04 -7.88 -19.19
CA GLY A 102 8.34 -9.12 -19.47
C GLY A 102 7.46 -9.05 -20.72
N ARG A 103 6.14 -9.14 -20.55
CA ARG A 103 5.18 -9.20 -21.67
C ARG A 103 4.81 -7.85 -22.29
N ASP A 104 5.54 -6.79 -21.97
CA ASP A 104 5.29 -5.43 -22.48
C ASP A 104 6.02 -5.15 -23.81
N GLU A 105 6.31 -6.19 -24.59
CA GLU A 105 7.03 -6.09 -25.87
C GLU A 105 6.29 -5.24 -26.92
N GLU A 106 4.96 -5.19 -26.84
CA GLU A 106 4.10 -4.44 -27.75
C GLU A 106 3.94 -2.95 -27.35
N VAL A 107 4.46 -2.54 -26.18
CA VAL A 107 4.36 -1.15 -25.71
C VAL A 107 5.43 -0.30 -26.36
N THR A 108 5.03 0.73 -27.12
CA THR A 108 5.97 1.66 -27.76
C THR A 108 6.73 2.51 -26.75
N ASP A 109 7.90 3.04 -27.13
CA ASP A 109 8.70 3.89 -26.25
C ASP A 109 7.95 5.18 -25.85
N GLU A 110 7.14 5.76 -26.75
CA GLU A 110 6.29 6.90 -26.43
C GLU A 110 5.22 6.53 -25.39
N ALA A 111 4.64 5.35 -25.50
CA ALA A 111 3.67 4.86 -24.52
C ALA A 111 4.32 4.63 -23.15
N ARG A 112 5.50 4.02 -23.11
CA ARG A 112 6.30 3.84 -21.88
C ARG A 112 6.62 5.17 -21.21
N LEU A 113 7.06 6.17 -21.98
CA LEU A 113 7.34 7.51 -21.45
C LEU A 113 6.08 8.18 -20.87
N ARG A 114 4.93 8.09 -21.55
CA ARG A 114 3.68 8.67 -21.07
C ARG A 114 3.14 7.97 -19.82
N GLN A 115 3.26 6.64 -19.78
CA GLN A 115 2.74 5.82 -18.70
C GLN A 115 3.69 5.68 -17.51
N ARG A 116 4.91 6.20 -17.64
CA ARG A 116 5.91 6.16 -16.57
C ARG A 116 5.39 6.87 -15.33
N TYR A 117 5.52 6.18 -14.21
CA TYR A 117 5.22 6.70 -12.88
C TYR A 117 6.44 6.47 -11.97
N THR A 118 6.63 7.31 -10.97
CA THR A 118 7.77 7.21 -10.04
C THR A 118 7.30 7.46 -8.61
N THR A 119 8.13 7.14 -7.63
CA THR A 119 7.85 7.47 -6.22
C THR A 119 7.68 8.97 -5.99
N SER A 120 8.41 9.81 -6.72
CA SER A 120 8.23 11.27 -6.68
C SER A 120 6.85 11.70 -7.20
N HIS A 121 6.38 11.11 -8.30
CA HIS A 121 5.01 11.38 -8.78
C HIS A 121 3.97 11.01 -7.70
N LEU A 122 4.13 9.86 -7.05
CA LEU A 122 3.24 9.41 -5.98
C LEU A 122 3.19 10.42 -4.82
N ALA A 123 4.35 10.87 -4.34
CA ALA A 123 4.43 11.82 -3.24
C ALA A 123 3.72 13.15 -3.58
N HIS A 124 3.92 13.66 -4.80
CA HIS A 124 3.26 14.88 -5.25
C HIS A 124 1.76 14.69 -5.55
N ASP A 125 1.34 13.53 -6.06
CA ASP A 125 -0.08 13.23 -6.28
C ASP A 125 -0.84 13.19 -4.95
N LEU A 126 -0.28 12.52 -3.93
CA LEU A 126 -0.86 12.50 -2.59
C LEU A 126 -0.84 13.88 -1.91
N ALA A 127 0.25 14.64 -2.08
CA ALA A 127 0.31 16.02 -1.58
C ALA A 127 -0.81 16.89 -2.17
N ARG A 128 -1.05 16.79 -3.47
CA ARG A 128 -2.16 17.51 -4.13
C ARG A 128 -3.52 17.03 -3.68
N TYR A 129 -3.71 15.72 -3.56
CA TYR A 129 -4.99 15.14 -3.14
C TYR A 129 -5.39 15.58 -1.73
N TYR A 130 -4.41 15.73 -0.83
CA TYR A 130 -4.64 16.11 0.56
C TYR A 130 -4.31 17.58 0.87
N ASP A 131 -4.29 18.46 -0.13
CA ASP A 131 -4.04 19.90 0.03
C ASP A 131 -2.79 20.21 0.88
N GLY A 132 -1.71 19.46 0.66
CA GLY A 132 -0.44 19.65 1.35
C GLY A 132 -0.34 19.06 2.75
N ARG A 133 -1.35 18.32 3.24
CA ARG A 133 -1.27 17.64 4.55
C ARG A 133 -0.18 16.55 4.57
N ILE A 134 0.15 15.98 3.41
CA ILE A 134 1.33 15.16 3.20
C ILE A 134 2.32 16.00 2.42
N ASP A 135 3.44 16.33 3.04
CA ASP A 135 4.51 17.08 2.40
C ASP A 135 5.42 16.14 1.61
N PRO A 136 5.62 16.35 0.29
CA PRO A 136 6.39 15.44 -0.55
C PRO A 136 7.89 15.45 -0.23
N TYR A 137 8.39 16.41 0.52
CA TYR A 137 9.80 16.54 0.87
C TYR A 137 10.10 16.18 2.33
N ARG A 138 9.15 16.39 3.24
CA ARG A 138 9.32 16.13 4.67
C ARG A 138 8.84 14.73 5.06
N ASP A 139 7.68 14.30 4.54
CA ASP A 139 6.93 13.17 5.10
C ASP A 139 7.34 11.80 4.54
N TRP A 140 8.33 11.78 3.64
CA TRP A 140 8.81 10.56 3.02
C TRP A 140 10.24 10.25 3.45
N TYR A 141 10.47 9.00 3.82
CA TYR A 141 11.79 8.51 4.21
C TYR A 141 12.12 7.21 3.46
N PRO A 142 13.41 6.95 3.16
CA PRO A 142 13.83 5.69 2.57
C PRO A 142 13.43 4.50 3.43
N LEU A 143 12.97 3.40 2.83
CA LEU A 143 12.60 2.18 3.58
C LEU A 143 13.73 1.67 4.49
N GLY A 144 14.99 1.84 4.09
CA GLY A 144 16.13 1.48 4.93
C GLY A 144 16.17 2.20 6.28
N SER A 145 15.57 3.40 6.39
CA SER A 145 15.47 4.14 7.66
C SER A 145 14.51 3.47 8.65
N ALA A 146 13.55 2.68 8.17
CA ALA A 146 12.61 1.95 9.02
C ALA A 146 13.32 0.93 9.92
N THR A 147 14.48 0.41 9.51
CA THR A 147 15.29 -0.52 10.32
C THR A 147 15.72 0.09 11.64
N ALA A 148 16.15 1.35 11.66
CA ALA A 148 16.55 2.04 12.88
C ALA A 148 15.35 2.29 13.81
N LEU A 149 14.19 2.64 13.26
CA LEU A 149 12.94 2.80 14.02
C LEU A 149 12.45 1.48 14.59
N ALA A 150 12.54 0.39 13.82
CA ALA A 150 12.19 -0.95 14.28
C ALA A 150 13.11 -1.40 15.42
N ALA A 151 14.41 -1.20 15.29
CA ALA A 151 15.38 -1.53 16.35
C ALA A 151 15.16 -0.69 17.63
N LEU A 152 14.79 0.59 17.50
CA LEU A 152 14.41 1.41 18.64
C LEU A 152 13.13 0.86 19.33
N ALA A 153 12.12 0.49 18.54
CA ALA A 153 10.89 -0.08 19.05
C ALA A 153 11.13 -1.40 19.79
N ASP A 154 12.02 -2.26 19.29
CA ASP A 154 12.43 -3.51 19.94
C ASP A 154 13.11 -3.22 21.27
N HIS A 155 14.03 -2.23 21.28
CA HIS A 155 14.71 -1.83 22.52
C HIS A 155 13.72 -1.31 23.57
N MET A 156 12.72 -0.55 23.18
CA MET A 156 11.72 0.02 24.10
C MET A 156 10.72 -1.02 24.60
N LYS A 157 10.38 -2.02 23.80
CA LYS A 157 9.41 -3.08 24.15
C LYS A 157 10.04 -4.27 24.86
N GLY A 158 11.36 -4.43 24.77
CA GLY A 158 12.09 -5.50 25.44
C GLY A 158 12.33 -6.75 24.59
N PRO A 159 12.93 -7.81 25.19
CA PRO A 159 13.50 -8.94 24.46
C PRO A 159 12.51 -9.84 23.71
N GLU A 160 11.22 -9.71 23.98
CA GLU A 160 10.17 -10.44 23.27
C GLU A 160 9.69 -9.73 21.99
N ALA A 161 10.19 -8.52 21.72
CA ALA A 161 9.82 -7.76 20.55
C ALA A 161 10.72 -8.12 19.38
N ASP A 162 10.15 -8.18 18.19
CA ASP A 162 10.82 -8.57 16.94
C ASP A 162 10.35 -7.74 15.75
N PHE A 163 10.39 -6.41 15.91
CA PHE A 163 10.13 -5.47 14.82
C PHE A 163 11.35 -5.29 13.91
N GLY A 164 12.55 -5.62 14.41
CA GLY A 164 13.83 -5.47 13.72
C GLY A 164 13.97 -6.33 12.45
N GLN A 165 13.08 -7.30 12.23
CA GLN A 165 12.98 -8.03 10.97
C GLN A 165 12.50 -7.18 9.79
N LEU A 166 11.97 -5.97 10.03
CA LEU A 166 11.73 -4.97 9.01
C LEU A 166 13.04 -4.36 8.51
N SER A 167 14.04 -5.18 8.23
CA SER A 167 15.29 -4.73 7.65
C SER A 167 15.16 -4.70 6.12
N CYS A 168 15.30 -3.54 5.51
CA CYS A 168 15.45 -3.41 4.08
C CYS A 168 16.87 -2.90 3.78
N GLY A 169 17.71 -3.75 3.22
CA GLY A 169 19.01 -3.35 2.67
C GLY A 169 18.91 -2.62 1.33
N CYS A 170 17.72 -2.14 0.98
CA CYS A 170 17.45 -1.50 -0.30
C CYS A 170 18.17 -0.14 -0.42
N HIS A 171 18.60 0.17 -1.64
CA HIS A 171 19.06 1.52 -1.98
C HIS A 171 17.94 2.54 -1.66
N PRO A 172 18.26 3.75 -1.16
CA PRO A 172 17.26 4.78 -0.84
C PRO A 172 16.24 5.07 -1.95
N ASN A 173 16.66 4.93 -3.21
CA ASN A 173 15.78 5.13 -4.37
C ASN A 173 14.89 3.91 -4.68
N CYS A 174 15.06 2.77 -4.00
CA CYS A 174 14.28 1.57 -4.27
C CYS A 174 12.87 1.67 -3.69
N GLY A 175 12.72 2.34 -2.56
CA GLY A 175 11.43 2.53 -1.92
C GLY A 175 11.48 3.60 -0.84
N ALA A 176 10.40 4.36 -0.75
CA ALA A 176 10.15 5.33 0.30
C ALA A 176 8.87 4.97 1.04
N ALA A 177 8.79 5.32 2.30
CA ALA A 177 7.62 5.13 3.12
C ALA A 177 7.21 6.45 3.78
N THR A 178 5.94 6.53 4.12
CA THR A 178 5.40 7.50 5.07
C THR A 178 4.62 6.74 6.14
N MET A 179 4.66 7.20 7.38
CA MET A 179 3.86 6.63 8.47
C MET A 179 2.84 7.65 8.93
N MET A 180 1.65 7.17 9.25
CA MET A 180 0.55 7.99 9.71
C MET A 180 0.08 7.55 11.08
N VAL A 181 -0.30 8.52 11.89
CA VAL A 181 -1.00 8.32 13.15
C VAL A 181 -2.42 8.80 12.97
N ALA A 182 -3.38 7.92 13.19
CA ALA A 182 -4.80 8.24 13.13
C ALA A 182 -5.42 8.16 14.52
N ASN A 183 -6.31 9.10 14.83
CA ASN A 183 -7.14 9.04 16.01
C ASN A 183 -8.41 8.26 15.67
N ALA A 184 -8.55 7.06 16.23
CA ALA A 184 -9.67 6.17 15.95
C ALA A 184 -11.04 6.77 16.32
N GLY A 185 -11.10 7.69 17.30
CA GLY A 185 -12.34 8.30 17.75
C GLY A 185 -12.82 9.47 16.89
N THR A 186 -11.88 10.20 16.25
CA THR A 186 -12.20 11.39 15.45
C THR A 186 -11.98 11.23 13.96
N GLY A 187 -11.28 10.16 13.53
CA GLY A 187 -10.86 9.96 12.15
C GLY A 187 -9.77 10.94 11.67
N GLN A 188 -9.30 11.82 12.55
CA GLN A 188 -8.20 12.73 12.23
C GLN A 188 -6.89 11.95 12.16
N TRP A 189 -6.02 12.33 11.21
CA TRP A 189 -4.72 11.73 11.05
C TRP A 189 -3.65 12.79 10.73
N ALA A 190 -2.41 12.46 11.03
CA ALA A 190 -1.24 13.25 10.66
C ALA A 190 -0.07 12.33 10.29
N THR A 191 0.86 12.83 9.51
CA THR A 191 2.11 12.10 9.24
C THR A 191 3.00 12.10 10.49
N VAL A 192 3.71 11.01 10.73
CA VAL A 192 4.64 10.93 11.88
C VAL A 192 5.68 12.04 11.82
N MET A 193 6.18 12.36 10.63
CA MET A 193 7.20 13.39 10.44
C MET A 193 6.70 14.80 10.77
N SER A 194 5.39 15.05 10.73
CA SER A 194 4.83 16.35 11.11
C SER A 194 4.92 16.68 12.60
N PHE A 195 5.28 15.69 13.43
CA PHE A 195 5.51 15.90 14.87
C PHE A 195 6.97 16.24 15.21
N PHE A 196 7.87 16.17 14.24
CA PHE A 196 9.28 16.46 14.42
C PHE A 196 9.63 17.77 13.72
N ASP A 197 10.32 18.64 14.44
CA ASP A 197 11.03 19.79 13.88
C ASP A 197 12.40 19.29 13.42
N LEU A 198 12.64 19.33 12.12
CA LEU A 198 13.88 18.82 11.51
C LEU A 198 14.85 19.96 11.14
N GLU A 199 14.63 21.19 11.66
CA GLU A 199 15.56 22.32 11.48
C GLU A 199 16.82 22.20 12.34
#